data_bb09c11c4f1784d25d66c700bd6e3361
#
_entry.id   bb09c11c4f1784d25d66c700bd6e3361
#
_cell.length_a   1.000
_cell.length_b   1.000
_cell.length_c   1.000
_cell.angle_alpha   90.00
_cell.angle_beta   90.00
_cell.angle_gamma   90.00
#
_symmetry.space_group_name_H-M   'P 1'
#
loop_
_entity.id
_entity.type
_entity.pdbx_description
1 polymer ?
#
loop_
_entity_poly.entity_id
_entity_poly.type
_entity_poly.pdbx_seq_one_letter_code
_entity_poly.pdbx_strand_id
1 'polypeptide(L)'
;MSFLDRTARAIFLTELLAGMYLTFKYMFKKKVTINYPFEKNQISPRFRGEHALRRYPSGEERCIACKLCEAICPAQAISIEADAREDGSRRTTRYDIDMTKCIYCGMCQEACPVDAIVEGPNFEFATERHEELLYNKEKLLENGDIWEKEIAANIAKDYPFR
;
A
#
# COMPACT_ATOMS: atom_id res chain seq x y z
N MET A 1 -39.97 -3.71 28.31
CA MET A 1 -39.21 -4.24 29.48
C MET A 1 -39.62 -3.41 30.69
N SER A 2 -40.11 -4.06 31.73
CA SER A 2 -40.54 -3.35 32.96
C SER A 2 -39.29 -2.89 33.75
N PHE A 3 -39.46 -1.89 34.63
CA PHE A 3 -38.40 -1.42 35.51
C PHE A 3 -37.85 -2.54 36.40
N LEU A 4 -38.72 -3.43 36.88
CA LEU A 4 -38.37 -4.60 37.69
C LEU A 4 -37.51 -5.60 36.91
N ASP A 5 -37.75 -5.80 35.62
CA ASP A 5 -36.95 -6.68 34.75
C ASP A 5 -35.51 -6.13 34.55
N ARG A 6 -35.37 -4.81 34.39
CA ARG A 6 -34.02 -4.18 34.29
C ARG A 6 -33.22 -4.29 35.58
N THR A 7 -33.87 -4.03 36.73
CA THR A 7 -33.22 -4.13 38.04
C THR A 7 -32.82 -5.57 38.36
N ALA A 8 -33.65 -6.55 38.07
CA ALA A 8 -33.32 -7.97 38.25
C ALA A 8 -32.12 -8.37 37.38
N ARG A 9 -32.11 -8.00 36.13
CA ARG A 9 -30.96 -8.28 35.21
C ARG A 9 -29.66 -7.61 35.68
N ALA A 10 -29.73 -6.39 36.17
CA ALA A 10 -28.56 -5.67 36.70
C ALA A 10 -28.01 -6.34 37.97
N ILE A 11 -28.88 -6.79 38.88
CA ILE A 11 -28.47 -7.47 40.13
C ILE A 11 -27.89 -8.86 39.85
N PHE A 12 -28.51 -9.64 38.96
CA PHE A 12 -28.05 -10.98 38.62
C PHE A 12 -26.97 -11.01 37.52
N LEU A 13 -26.55 -9.87 37.02
CA LEU A 13 -25.49 -9.74 35.98
C LEU A 13 -25.71 -10.68 34.80
N THR A 14 -26.97 -10.90 34.40
CA THR A 14 -27.34 -11.88 33.37
C THR A 14 -26.69 -11.60 32.03
N GLU A 15 -26.50 -10.33 31.68
CA GLU A 15 -25.82 -9.95 30.42
C GLU A 15 -24.32 -10.24 30.46
N LEU A 16 -23.68 -10.06 31.63
CA LEU A 16 -22.28 -10.45 31.83
C LEU A 16 -22.10 -11.95 31.69
N LEU A 17 -22.97 -12.74 32.34
CA LEU A 17 -22.94 -14.21 32.23
C LEU A 17 -23.19 -14.68 30.82
N ALA A 18 -24.14 -14.07 30.11
CA ALA A 18 -24.41 -14.36 28.69
C ALA A 18 -23.20 -14.03 27.80
N GLY A 19 -22.52 -12.91 28.04
CA GLY A 19 -21.29 -12.53 27.34
C GLY A 19 -20.14 -13.51 27.60
N MET A 20 -19.96 -13.89 28.87
CA MET A 20 -18.95 -14.91 29.26
C MET A 20 -19.25 -16.27 28.60
N TYR A 21 -20.49 -16.69 28.58
CA TYR A 21 -20.90 -17.93 27.91
C TYR A 21 -20.63 -17.87 26.40
N LEU A 22 -20.91 -16.73 25.76
CA LEU A 22 -20.62 -16.53 24.34
C LEU A 22 -19.13 -16.65 24.03
N THR A 23 -18.28 -15.97 24.80
CA THR A 23 -16.81 -16.05 24.63
C THR A 23 -16.27 -17.45 24.88
N PHE A 24 -16.76 -18.12 25.91
CA PHE A 24 -16.44 -19.51 26.21
C PHE A 24 -16.80 -20.45 25.06
N LYS A 25 -18.00 -20.29 24.48
CA LYS A 25 -18.43 -21.06 23.30
C LYS A 25 -17.52 -20.85 22.10
N TYR A 26 -17.05 -19.60 21.88
CA TYR A 26 -16.15 -19.27 20.77
C TYR A 26 -14.74 -19.83 20.94
N MET A 27 -14.30 -20.07 22.17
CA MET A 27 -13.00 -20.69 22.45
C MET A 27 -12.85 -22.10 21.84
N PHE A 28 -13.97 -22.83 21.67
CA PHE A 28 -13.98 -24.16 21.06
C PHE A 28 -14.34 -24.18 19.57
N LYS A 29 -14.61 -23.01 18.97
CA LYS A 29 -14.86 -22.93 17.53
C LYS A 29 -13.55 -22.87 16.74
N LYS A 30 -13.60 -23.30 15.47
CA LYS A 30 -12.49 -23.12 14.53
C LYS A 30 -12.12 -21.64 14.43
N LYS A 31 -10.85 -21.34 14.57
CA LYS A 31 -10.34 -19.97 14.41
C LYS A 31 -10.60 -19.46 12.99
N VAL A 32 -11.05 -18.22 12.89
CA VAL A 32 -11.24 -17.50 11.61
C VAL A 32 -10.01 -16.65 11.28
N THR A 33 -9.25 -16.27 12.30
CA THR A 33 -8.01 -15.49 12.17
C THR A 33 -6.87 -16.34 11.63
N ILE A 34 -6.00 -15.72 10.85
CA ILE A 34 -4.74 -16.31 10.37
C ILE A 34 -3.59 -16.00 11.33
N ASN A 35 -2.58 -16.84 11.32
CA ASN A 35 -1.41 -16.70 12.18
C ASN A 35 -0.31 -15.90 11.46
N TYR A 36 -0.51 -14.58 11.31
CA TYR A 36 0.50 -13.69 10.78
C TYR A 36 1.73 -13.64 11.73
N PRO A 37 3.00 -13.62 11.25
CA PRO A 37 3.43 -13.53 9.85
C PRO A 37 3.61 -14.88 9.13
N PHE A 38 3.34 -16.01 9.79
CA PHE A 38 3.54 -17.35 9.21
C PHE A 38 2.53 -17.66 8.12
N GLU A 39 1.32 -17.12 8.26
CA GLU A 39 0.26 -17.19 7.26
C GLU A 39 -0.11 -15.79 6.82
N LYS A 40 -0.22 -15.56 5.51
CA LYS A 40 -0.59 -14.26 4.94
C LYS A 40 -1.83 -14.41 4.07
N ASN A 41 -2.71 -13.40 4.10
CA ASN A 41 -3.84 -13.32 3.20
C ASN A 41 -3.40 -13.01 1.77
N GLN A 42 -4.19 -13.48 0.80
CA GLN A 42 -4.03 -13.02 -0.59
C GLN A 42 -4.38 -11.53 -0.69
N ILE A 43 -3.45 -10.77 -1.25
CA ILE A 43 -3.61 -9.34 -1.47
C ILE A 43 -4.36 -9.13 -2.78
N SER A 44 -5.24 -8.13 -2.83
CA SER A 44 -5.95 -7.73 -4.04
C SER A 44 -4.95 -7.21 -5.09
N PRO A 45 -5.17 -7.47 -6.41
CA PRO A 45 -4.37 -6.84 -7.47
C PRO A 45 -4.38 -5.31 -7.45
N ARG A 46 -5.39 -4.69 -6.81
CA ARG A 46 -5.52 -3.24 -6.63
C ARG A 46 -5.02 -2.75 -5.28
N PHE A 47 -4.27 -3.57 -4.56
CA PHE A 47 -3.70 -3.16 -3.28
C PHE A 47 -2.67 -2.04 -3.49
N ARG A 48 -2.71 -1.05 -2.63
CA ARG A 48 -1.84 0.12 -2.66
C ARG A 48 -0.82 0.02 -1.54
N GLY A 49 0.30 -0.63 -1.82
CA GLY A 49 1.40 -0.79 -0.88
C GLY A 49 2.59 0.09 -1.21
N GLU A 50 3.78 -0.43 -0.99
CA GLU A 50 5.04 0.29 -1.14
C GLU A 50 5.27 0.76 -2.58
N HIS A 51 5.71 2.00 -2.76
CA HIS A 51 5.96 2.58 -4.07
C HIS A 51 7.18 1.95 -4.77
N ALA A 52 7.06 1.81 -6.08
CA ALA A 52 8.10 1.27 -6.93
C ALA A 52 8.19 2.01 -8.27
N LEU A 53 9.40 2.23 -8.78
CA LEU A 53 9.65 2.69 -10.13
C LEU A 53 10.02 1.51 -11.02
N ARG A 54 9.29 1.33 -12.12
CA ARG A 54 9.47 0.20 -13.03
C ARG A 54 10.48 0.49 -14.14
N ARG A 55 11.08 -0.60 -14.63
CA ARG A 55 11.93 -0.60 -15.82
C ARG A 55 11.23 -1.30 -16.99
N TYR A 56 11.72 -1.05 -18.19
CA TYR A 56 11.42 -1.86 -19.36
C TYR A 56 12.21 -3.17 -19.30
N PRO A 57 11.83 -4.21 -20.07
CA PRO A 57 12.62 -5.44 -20.18
C PRO A 57 14.07 -5.23 -20.67
N SER A 58 14.33 -4.09 -21.33
CA SER A 58 15.67 -3.65 -21.73
C SER A 58 16.56 -3.22 -20.57
N GLY A 59 16.00 -3.05 -19.35
CA GLY A 59 16.66 -2.48 -18.17
C GLY A 59 16.56 -0.96 -18.07
N GLU A 60 16.05 -0.29 -19.10
CA GLU A 60 15.86 1.16 -19.09
C GLU A 60 14.70 1.58 -18.18
N GLU A 61 14.84 2.74 -17.51
CA GLU A 61 13.79 3.31 -16.70
C GLU A 61 12.57 3.70 -17.55
N ARG A 62 11.35 3.35 -17.10
CA ARG A 62 10.12 3.76 -17.77
C ARG A 62 9.83 5.25 -17.61
N CYS A 63 10.29 5.86 -16.50
CA CYS A 63 9.99 7.25 -16.18
C CYS A 63 10.55 8.22 -17.22
N ILE A 64 9.67 9.04 -17.82
CA ILE A 64 10.00 10.08 -18.80
C ILE A 64 10.06 11.48 -18.19
N ALA A 65 10.05 11.58 -16.87
CA ALA A 65 10.12 12.84 -16.11
C ALA A 65 9.03 13.87 -16.50
N CYS A 66 7.82 13.42 -16.79
CA CYS A 66 6.70 14.31 -17.14
C CYS A 66 6.14 15.11 -15.95
N LYS A 67 6.49 14.73 -14.72
CA LYS A 67 6.08 15.37 -13.45
C LYS A 67 4.57 15.34 -13.16
N LEU A 68 3.76 14.58 -13.89
CA LEU A 68 2.32 14.47 -13.62
C LEU A 68 2.02 13.90 -12.25
N CYS A 69 2.79 12.90 -11.81
CA CYS A 69 2.63 12.30 -10.47
C CYS A 69 2.96 13.27 -9.34
N GLU A 70 3.94 14.16 -9.52
CA GLU A 70 4.25 15.24 -8.58
C GLU A 70 3.09 16.25 -8.52
N ALA A 71 2.58 16.67 -9.68
CA ALA A 71 1.52 17.67 -9.79
C ALA A 71 0.18 17.18 -9.22
N ILE A 72 -0.17 15.89 -9.40
CA ILE A 72 -1.43 15.33 -8.92
C ILE A 72 -1.41 14.94 -7.44
N CYS A 73 -0.24 14.83 -6.82
CA CYS A 73 -0.10 14.33 -5.45
C CYS A 73 -0.78 15.26 -4.44
N PRO A 74 -1.89 14.84 -3.78
CA PRO A 74 -2.62 15.69 -2.84
C PRO A 74 -1.82 15.99 -1.57
N ALA A 75 -0.91 15.10 -1.20
CA ALA A 75 -0.04 15.24 -0.03
C ALA A 75 1.28 15.94 -0.33
N GLN A 76 1.57 16.27 -1.62
CA GLN A 76 2.84 16.84 -2.05
C GLN A 76 4.06 16.04 -1.54
N ALA A 77 3.91 14.71 -1.57
CA ALA A 77 4.92 13.79 -1.07
C ALA A 77 6.02 13.48 -2.08
N ILE A 78 5.83 13.83 -3.37
CA ILE A 78 6.71 13.51 -4.48
C ILE A 78 7.47 14.77 -4.91
N SER A 79 8.78 14.64 -5.08
CA SER A 79 9.67 15.70 -5.61
C SER A 79 10.49 15.15 -6.77
N ILE A 80 10.43 15.83 -7.93
CA ILE A 80 11.10 15.35 -9.15
C ILE A 80 11.98 16.47 -9.73
N GLU A 81 13.24 16.14 -9.98
CA GLU A 81 14.13 16.94 -10.81
C GLU A 81 14.42 16.18 -12.10
N ALA A 82 14.49 16.92 -13.21
CA ALA A 82 14.65 16.33 -14.52
C ALA A 82 15.65 17.12 -15.35
N ASP A 83 16.45 16.40 -16.15
CA ASP A 83 17.40 16.97 -17.08
C ASP A 83 17.33 16.29 -18.44
N ALA A 84 17.85 16.95 -19.47
CA ALA A 84 17.97 16.40 -20.80
C ALA A 84 19.23 15.51 -20.87
N ARG A 85 19.09 14.32 -21.49
CA ARG A 85 20.24 13.48 -21.84
C ARG A 85 20.89 13.97 -23.14
N GLU A 86 22.08 13.44 -23.42
CA GLU A 86 22.80 13.71 -24.67
C GLU A 86 22.00 13.34 -25.94
N ASP A 87 21.11 12.33 -25.83
CA ASP A 87 20.19 11.89 -26.88
C ASP A 87 18.96 12.81 -27.08
N GLY A 88 18.86 13.89 -26.29
CA GLY A 88 17.72 14.81 -26.26
C GLY A 88 16.49 14.30 -25.49
N SER A 89 16.51 13.07 -24.98
CA SER A 89 15.43 12.55 -24.15
C SER A 89 15.47 13.16 -22.75
N ARG A 90 14.29 13.34 -22.14
CA ARG A 90 14.15 13.84 -20.79
C ARG A 90 14.12 12.67 -19.79
N ARG A 91 14.92 12.78 -18.72
CA ARG A 91 14.95 11.78 -17.63
C ARG A 91 15.02 12.46 -16.26
N THR A 92 14.65 11.71 -15.22
CA THR A 92 14.77 12.17 -13.85
C THR A 92 16.22 12.07 -13.40
N THR A 93 16.75 13.15 -12.86
CA THR A 93 18.01 13.18 -12.09
C THR A 93 17.73 12.86 -10.63
N ARG A 94 16.58 13.29 -10.13
CA ARG A 94 16.11 13.03 -8.78
C ARG A 94 14.63 12.66 -8.80
N TYR A 95 14.26 11.68 -7.99
CA TYR A 95 12.86 11.27 -7.79
C TYR A 95 12.73 10.80 -6.35
N ASP A 96 12.16 11.64 -5.51
CA ASP A 96 12.02 11.34 -4.09
C ASP A 96 10.55 11.25 -3.70
N ILE A 97 10.24 10.32 -2.81
CA ILE A 97 8.93 10.20 -2.17
C ILE A 97 9.11 10.19 -0.65
N ASP A 98 8.44 11.10 0.02
CA ASP A 98 8.29 11.04 1.47
C ASP A 98 7.12 10.09 1.81
N MET A 99 7.46 8.85 2.19
CA MET A 99 6.48 7.81 2.50
C MET A 99 5.65 8.13 3.75
N THR A 100 6.13 9.05 4.60
CA THR A 100 5.38 9.48 5.80
C THR A 100 4.32 10.54 5.48
N LYS A 101 4.50 11.32 4.40
CA LYS A 101 3.49 12.24 3.88
C LYS A 101 2.50 11.54 2.97
N CYS A 102 2.92 10.49 2.30
CA CYS A 102 2.10 9.76 1.36
C CYS A 102 0.85 9.17 2.04
N ILE A 103 -0.31 9.34 1.42
CA ILE A 103 -1.59 8.78 1.88
C ILE A 103 -2.02 7.53 1.09
N TYR A 104 -1.15 7.00 0.24
CA TYR A 104 -1.39 5.79 -0.57
C TYR A 104 -2.69 5.85 -1.38
N CYS A 105 -2.98 7.00 -1.97
CA CYS A 105 -4.22 7.23 -2.72
C CYS A 105 -4.21 6.65 -4.14
N GLY A 106 -3.03 6.30 -4.69
CA GLY A 106 -2.87 5.73 -6.02
C GLY A 106 -2.97 6.72 -7.18
N MET A 107 -3.19 8.02 -6.93
CA MET A 107 -3.33 9.01 -8.01
C MET A 107 -2.05 9.16 -8.84
N CYS A 108 -0.88 8.94 -8.25
CA CYS A 108 0.40 9.00 -8.96
C CYS A 108 0.51 7.89 -10.03
N GLN A 109 0.07 6.67 -9.72
CA GLN A 109 0.09 5.57 -10.68
C GLN A 109 -0.98 5.73 -11.77
N GLU A 110 -2.15 6.31 -11.44
CA GLU A 110 -3.20 6.58 -12.41
C GLU A 110 -2.82 7.70 -13.39
N ALA A 111 -2.10 8.72 -12.92
CA ALA A 111 -1.63 9.83 -13.74
C ALA A 111 -0.41 9.48 -14.61
N CYS A 112 0.24 8.34 -14.37
CA CYS A 112 1.47 7.98 -15.08
C CYS A 112 1.18 7.41 -16.48
N PRO A 113 1.58 8.08 -17.57
CA PRO A 113 1.25 7.63 -18.92
C PRO A 113 2.03 6.41 -19.40
N VAL A 114 3.05 6.01 -18.64
CA VAL A 114 3.97 4.91 -19.01
C VAL A 114 4.04 3.82 -17.94
N ASP A 115 3.16 3.85 -16.95
CA ASP A 115 3.16 2.92 -15.80
C ASP A 115 4.54 2.80 -15.13
N ALA A 116 5.23 3.92 -14.97
CA ALA A 116 6.56 3.97 -14.37
C ALA A 116 6.48 3.93 -12.84
N ILE A 117 5.66 4.81 -12.23
CA ILE A 117 5.40 4.79 -10.80
C ILE A 117 4.17 3.94 -10.52
N VAL A 118 4.29 3.01 -9.58
CA VAL A 118 3.20 2.11 -9.15
C VAL A 118 3.25 1.92 -7.64
N GLU A 119 2.11 1.60 -7.05
CA GLU A 119 2.01 1.11 -5.68
C GLU A 119 2.05 -0.43 -5.73
N GLY A 120 3.10 -1.01 -5.17
CA GLY A 120 3.38 -2.44 -5.22
C GLY A 120 2.58 -3.25 -4.20
N PRO A 121 2.79 -4.57 -4.17
CA PRO A 121 2.09 -5.47 -3.25
C PRO A 121 2.70 -5.47 -1.84
N ASN A 122 3.92 -4.95 -1.66
CA ASN A 122 4.60 -4.97 -0.38
C ASN A 122 3.97 -3.99 0.61
N PHE A 123 3.75 -4.44 1.85
CA PHE A 123 3.29 -3.61 2.96
C PHE A 123 4.19 -3.74 4.20
N GLU A 124 5.22 -4.60 4.12
CA GLU A 124 6.13 -4.88 5.24
C GLU A 124 7.40 -4.02 5.11
N PHE A 125 7.27 -2.70 5.23
CA PHE A 125 8.38 -1.75 5.11
C PHE A 125 8.44 -0.77 6.28
N ALA A 126 8.02 -1.22 7.47
CA ALA A 126 8.14 -0.42 8.68
C ALA A 126 9.61 -0.26 9.08
N THR A 127 9.98 0.95 9.50
CA THR A 127 11.34 1.33 9.91
C THR A 127 11.33 2.03 11.25
N GLU A 128 12.50 2.16 11.89
CA GLU A 128 12.63 2.84 13.18
C GLU A 128 12.81 4.36 13.04
N ARG A 129 13.28 4.82 11.88
CA ARG A 129 13.64 6.23 11.64
C ARG A 129 12.90 6.79 10.44
N HIS A 130 12.50 8.06 10.55
CA HIS A 130 11.80 8.77 9.48
C HIS A 130 12.64 8.89 8.20
N GLU A 131 13.96 9.09 8.34
CA GLU A 131 14.86 9.25 7.20
C GLU A 131 14.90 8.02 6.28
N GLU A 132 14.65 6.83 6.83
CA GLU A 132 14.58 5.57 6.07
C GLU A 132 13.32 5.48 5.21
N LEU A 133 12.30 6.28 5.52
CA LEU A 133 11.05 6.40 4.76
C LEU A 133 11.07 7.57 3.75
N LEU A 134 12.21 8.25 3.61
CA LEU A 134 12.45 9.17 2.51
C LEU A 134 13.07 8.38 1.34
N TYR A 135 12.22 7.88 0.46
CA TYR A 135 12.65 7.04 -0.65
C TYR A 135 13.21 7.89 -1.78
N ASN A 136 14.44 7.61 -2.14
CA ASN A 136 15.09 8.18 -3.31
C ASN A 136 14.82 7.33 -4.56
N LYS A 137 15.24 7.82 -5.72
CA LYS A 137 15.08 7.15 -7.01
C LYS A 137 15.66 5.74 -7.02
N GLU A 138 16.82 5.53 -6.40
CA GLU A 138 17.50 4.24 -6.38
C GLU A 138 16.70 3.20 -5.61
N LYS A 139 16.21 3.57 -4.42
CA LYS A 139 15.35 2.70 -3.61
C LYS A 139 14.05 2.34 -4.31
N LEU A 140 13.43 3.31 -5.00
CA LEU A 140 12.20 3.08 -5.76
C LEU A 140 12.42 2.14 -6.96
N LEU A 141 13.56 2.24 -7.64
CA LEU A 141 13.94 1.34 -8.72
C LEU A 141 14.27 -0.06 -8.22
N GLU A 142 14.96 -0.17 -7.08
CA GLU A 142 15.23 -1.45 -6.41
C GLU A 142 13.92 -2.18 -6.06
N ASN A 143 12.96 -1.46 -5.49
CA ASN A 143 11.62 -2.01 -5.22
C ASN A 143 10.94 -2.48 -6.51
N GLY A 144 11.07 -1.72 -7.60
CA GLY A 144 10.59 -2.12 -8.92
C GLY A 144 11.19 -3.42 -9.40
N ASP A 145 12.50 -3.53 -9.31
CA ASP A 145 13.23 -4.73 -9.75
C ASP A 145 12.85 -5.98 -8.92
N ILE A 146 12.65 -5.82 -7.60
CA ILE A 146 12.25 -6.91 -6.70
C ILE A 146 10.83 -7.41 -7.01
N TRP A 147 9.88 -6.48 -7.20
CA TRP A 147 8.46 -6.80 -7.28
C TRP A 147 7.88 -6.78 -8.70
N GLU A 148 8.68 -6.54 -9.76
CA GLU A 148 8.22 -6.39 -11.14
C GLU A 148 7.28 -7.51 -11.60
N LYS A 149 7.62 -8.77 -11.29
CA LYS A 149 6.82 -9.93 -11.70
C LYS A 149 5.39 -9.88 -11.17
N GLU A 150 5.24 -9.49 -9.91
CA GLU A 150 3.95 -9.42 -9.24
C GLU A 150 3.19 -8.14 -9.65
N ILE A 151 3.90 -7.02 -9.74
CA ILE A 151 3.37 -5.74 -10.23
C ILE A 151 2.81 -5.90 -11.65
N ALA A 152 3.56 -6.52 -12.57
CA ALA A 152 3.11 -6.75 -13.93
C ALA A 152 1.87 -7.64 -13.99
N ALA A 153 1.82 -8.69 -13.17
CA ALA A 153 0.64 -9.56 -13.07
C ALA A 153 -0.58 -8.82 -12.52
N ASN A 154 -0.39 -7.97 -11.53
CA ASN A 154 -1.47 -7.17 -10.93
C ASN A 154 -2.01 -6.12 -11.91
N ILE A 155 -1.14 -5.43 -12.64
CA ILE A 155 -1.54 -4.47 -13.68
C ILE A 155 -2.31 -5.17 -14.80
N ALA A 156 -1.86 -6.35 -15.23
CA ALA A 156 -2.58 -7.12 -16.26
C ALA A 156 -3.99 -7.54 -15.80
N LYS A 157 -4.17 -7.90 -14.53
CA LYS A 157 -5.47 -8.23 -13.95
C LYS A 157 -6.37 -7.01 -13.78
N ASP A 158 -5.79 -5.84 -13.52
CA ASP A 158 -6.53 -4.59 -13.32
C ASP A 158 -6.86 -3.88 -14.64
N TYR A 159 -6.14 -4.16 -15.71
CA TYR A 159 -6.26 -3.50 -17.02
C TYR A 159 -7.71 -3.39 -17.56
N PRO A 160 -8.57 -4.41 -17.43
CA PRO A 160 -9.96 -4.31 -17.93
C PRO A 160 -10.83 -3.28 -17.18
N PHE A 161 -10.34 -2.74 -16.06
CA PHE A 161 -11.08 -1.85 -15.17
C PHE A 161 -10.47 -0.43 -15.09
N ARG A 162 -9.40 -0.18 -15.86
CA ARG A 162 -8.74 1.12 -15.98
C ARG A 162 -9.28 1.95 -17.14
#